data_003b2e079dab61a4fadc18aa364a56cb
#
_entry.id   003b2e079dab61a4fadc18aa364a56cb
#
_cell.length_a   1.000
_cell.length_b   1.000
_cell.length_c   1.000
_cell.angle_alpha   90.00
_cell.angle_beta   90.00
_cell.angle_gamma   90.00
#
_symmetry.space_group_name_H-M   'P 1'
#
loop_
_entity.id
_entity.type
_entity.pdbx_description
1 polymer ?
#
loop_
_entity_poly.entity_id
_entity_poly.type
_entity_poly.pdbx_seq_one_letter_code
_entity_poly.pdbx_strand_id
1 'polypeptide(L)'
;MTAYTVYLDQVDGLLEKWRDKYDIYVPQKAYERFYEFRPWEPGTDIAWDYDMAYTPLKRFFLPPEEDLIKFDLRDYTASPVIQAPKQLLFGVHPYDIKAINQLDQLMDMGSMDVNYRKRRDNTVVIGLEPLRVAETAFWAGVNASEVDMGYDLFWTRIGPGAFYVQVGSGHGEELLHANGKVVEASPAEKEAARRMHAETLKAAAWSSLPFPWQDIPKVMEAGYDSPLWRERAKKCLSCGSCNLVCPTCYCFDIQDEVDDRLQTGRRYRMWDGCMLEGFTRIAGDHNFRERPWQRYRHRYMRKGKYIFDKLGELGCVGCGRCVRACTARIANPKAVFTEFWEAYKNEI
;
A
#
# COMPACT_ATOMS: atom_id res chain seq x y z
N MET A 1 9.98 -14.96 -18.71
CA MET A 1 10.40 -13.66 -18.17
C MET A 1 11.91 -13.68 -18.05
N THR A 2 12.55 -12.65 -18.57
CA THR A 2 14.00 -12.44 -18.50
C THR A 2 14.37 -12.11 -17.05
N ALA A 3 15.51 -12.56 -16.60
CA ALA A 3 16.02 -12.28 -15.26
C ALA A 3 17.54 -12.19 -15.26
N TYR A 4 18.08 -11.43 -14.33
CA TYR A 4 19.49 -11.11 -14.22
C TYR A 4 19.99 -11.37 -12.79
N THR A 5 21.30 -11.56 -12.66
CA THR A 5 21.96 -11.62 -11.35
C THR A 5 22.65 -10.29 -11.08
N VAL A 6 22.38 -9.72 -9.91
CA VAL A 6 22.99 -8.48 -9.42
C VAL A 6 23.64 -8.75 -8.08
N TYR A 7 24.87 -8.27 -7.89
CA TYR A 7 25.59 -8.41 -6.64
C TYR A 7 25.44 -7.17 -5.76
N LEU A 8 25.51 -7.37 -4.45
CA LEU A 8 25.27 -6.32 -3.46
C LEU A 8 26.21 -5.12 -3.63
N ASP A 9 27.46 -5.36 -3.98
CA ASP A 9 28.48 -4.33 -4.24
C ASP A 9 28.19 -3.48 -5.49
N GLN A 10 27.30 -3.94 -6.37
CA GLN A 10 26.86 -3.20 -7.56
C GLN A 10 25.68 -2.25 -7.29
N VAL A 11 24.98 -2.44 -6.17
CA VAL A 11 23.69 -1.75 -5.91
C VAL A 11 23.87 -0.24 -5.82
N ASP A 12 24.84 0.23 -5.07
CA ASP A 12 25.08 1.68 -4.93
C ASP A 12 25.40 2.31 -6.29
N GLY A 13 26.21 1.65 -7.12
CA GLY A 13 26.51 2.13 -8.46
C GLY A 13 25.28 2.15 -9.40
N LEU A 14 24.32 1.24 -9.20
CA LEU A 14 23.02 1.26 -9.90
C LEU A 14 22.20 2.48 -9.44
N LEU A 15 22.06 2.65 -8.14
CA LEU A 15 21.28 3.74 -7.55
C LEU A 15 21.86 5.11 -7.90
N GLU A 16 23.19 5.27 -7.88
CA GLU A 16 23.85 6.51 -8.30
C GLU A 16 23.47 6.93 -9.73
N LYS A 17 23.44 5.99 -10.66
CA LYS A 17 23.07 6.28 -12.05
C LYS A 17 21.56 6.55 -12.23
N TRP A 18 20.71 5.86 -11.46
CA TRP A 18 19.27 6.09 -11.52
C TRP A 18 18.89 7.44 -10.90
N ARG A 19 19.66 7.91 -9.91
CA ARG A 19 19.49 9.21 -9.26
C ARG A 19 19.57 10.40 -10.24
N ASP A 20 20.27 10.27 -11.36
CA ASP A 20 20.29 11.31 -12.39
C ASP A 20 18.91 11.58 -13.00
N LYS A 21 18.00 10.61 -12.89
CA LYS A 21 16.66 10.67 -13.51
C LYS A 21 15.51 10.64 -12.50
N TYR A 22 15.73 10.11 -11.29
CA TYR A 22 14.70 9.81 -10.31
C TYR A 22 15.08 10.27 -8.91
N ASP A 23 14.09 10.77 -8.17
CA ASP A 23 14.16 10.83 -6.71
C ASP A 23 14.01 9.42 -6.16
N ILE A 24 15.07 8.87 -5.58
CA ILE A 24 15.09 7.47 -5.13
C ILE A 24 14.71 7.40 -3.66
N TYR A 25 13.81 6.48 -3.34
CA TYR A 25 13.38 6.18 -1.97
C TYR A 25 13.61 4.72 -1.65
N VAL A 26 14.27 4.47 -0.51
CA VAL A 26 14.62 3.14 -0.03
C VAL A 26 14.14 2.92 1.40
N PRO A 27 13.89 1.66 1.82
CA PRO A 27 13.56 1.38 3.20
C PRO A 27 14.76 1.65 4.10
N GLN A 28 14.55 2.49 5.11
CA GLN A 28 15.55 2.85 6.11
C GLN A 28 14.98 2.69 7.51
N LYS A 29 15.83 2.36 8.47
CA LYS A 29 15.44 2.31 9.88
C LYS A 29 15.20 3.74 10.39
N ALA A 30 13.97 4.03 10.79
CA ALA A 30 13.59 5.35 11.30
C ALA A 30 13.74 5.46 12.81
N TYR A 31 13.32 4.41 13.56
CA TYR A 31 13.43 4.24 15.01
C TYR A 31 13.63 2.75 15.29
N GLU A 32 13.82 2.37 16.56
CA GLU A 32 14.17 0.99 16.96
C GLU A 32 13.35 -0.13 16.28
N ARG A 33 12.05 0.11 16.02
CA ARG A 33 11.13 -0.89 15.45
C ARG A 33 10.34 -0.39 14.22
N PHE A 34 10.74 0.77 13.65
CA PHE A 34 10.03 1.37 12.54
C PHE A 34 10.94 1.59 11.37
N TYR A 35 10.47 1.23 10.21
CA TYR A 35 11.10 1.48 8.91
C TYR A 35 10.24 2.46 8.10
N GLU A 36 10.91 3.29 7.32
CA GLU A 36 10.28 4.25 6.42
C GLU A 36 11.00 4.28 5.08
N PHE A 37 10.27 4.53 4.03
CA PHE A 37 10.87 4.87 2.75
C PHE A 37 11.34 6.31 2.80
N ARG A 38 12.65 6.52 2.75
CA ARG A 38 13.30 7.84 2.82
C ARG A 38 14.18 8.04 1.59
N PRO A 39 14.49 9.32 1.24
CA PRO A 39 15.43 9.59 0.16
C PRO A 39 16.73 8.82 0.34
N TRP A 40 17.22 8.28 -0.77
CA TRP A 40 18.52 7.62 -0.84
C TRP A 40 19.60 8.63 -1.23
N GLU A 41 20.74 8.53 -0.57
CA GLU A 41 21.98 9.23 -0.91
C GLU A 41 23.15 8.23 -0.84
N PRO A 42 24.29 8.49 -1.51
CA PRO A 42 25.46 7.64 -1.39
C PRO A 42 25.85 7.40 0.07
N GLY A 43 26.02 6.12 0.44
CA GLY A 43 26.28 5.72 1.83
C GLY A 43 25.05 5.52 2.70
N THR A 44 23.83 5.63 2.16
CA THR A 44 22.60 5.31 2.90
C THR A 44 22.57 3.81 3.25
N ASP A 45 22.35 3.51 4.53
CA ASP A 45 22.12 2.13 4.99
C ASP A 45 20.72 1.66 4.60
N ILE A 46 20.64 0.81 3.57
CA ILE A 46 19.38 0.23 3.10
C ILE A 46 18.97 -0.93 4.00
N ALA A 47 17.78 -0.87 4.57
CA ALA A 47 17.24 -1.93 5.42
C ALA A 47 16.73 -3.11 4.59
N TRP A 48 17.61 -4.00 4.15
CA TRP A 48 17.30 -5.16 3.31
C TRP A 48 16.34 -6.17 3.94
N ASP A 49 16.31 -6.22 5.26
CA ASP A 49 15.53 -7.16 6.06
C ASP A 49 14.37 -6.49 6.81
N TYR A 50 13.95 -5.31 6.35
CA TYR A 50 12.83 -4.64 6.99
C TYR A 50 11.55 -5.51 6.95
N ASP A 51 10.76 -5.45 8.00
CA ASP A 51 9.53 -6.24 8.13
C ASP A 51 8.33 -5.53 7.49
N MET A 52 8.23 -4.22 7.66
CA MET A 52 7.15 -3.38 7.15
C MET A 52 7.49 -1.89 7.31
N ALA A 53 7.39 -1.11 6.25
CA ALA A 53 7.41 0.35 6.37
C ALA A 53 6.12 0.84 7.05
N TYR A 54 6.23 1.74 8.03
CA TYR A 54 5.08 2.18 8.83
C TYR A 54 4.13 3.06 8.01
N THR A 55 4.68 4.07 7.32
CA THR A 55 3.90 4.93 6.42
C THR A 55 3.63 4.19 5.11
N PRO A 56 2.37 4.11 4.66
CA PRO A 56 2.03 3.35 3.45
C PRO A 56 2.56 4.03 2.19
N LEU A 57 2.99 3.22 1.22
CA LEU A 57 3.58 3.72 -0.04
C LEU A 57 2.58 4.47 -0.93
N LYS A 58 1.27 4.35 -0.66
CA LYS A 58 0.27 5.17 -1.36
C LYS A 58 0.57 6.67 -1.33
N ARG A 59 1.34 7.16 -0.33
CA ARG A 59 1.72 8.58 -0.21
C ARG A 59 2.49 9.12 -1.42
N PHE A 60 3.17 8.25 -2.15
CA PHE A 60 3.91 8.62 -3.35
C PHE A 60 3.01 8.81 -4.57
N PHE A 61 1.81 8.24 -4.56
CA PHE A 61 0.82 8.31 -5.65
C PHE A 61 -0.37 9.18 -5.28
N LEU A 62 -0.81 9.10 -4.04
CA LEU A 62 -1.88 9.87 -3.43
C LEU A 62 -1.31 10.55 -2.16
N PRO A 63 -0.71 11.73 -2.25
CA PRO A 63 -0.13 12.44 -1.11
C PRO A 63 -1.16 12.72 -0.01
N PRO A 64 -0.73 12.86 1.25
CA PRO A 64 -1.62 13.21 2.36
C PRO A 64 -2.43 14.48 2.13
N GLU A 65 -1.84 15.44 1.45
CA GLU A 65 -2.47 16.69 0.96
C GLU A 65 -1.89 17.05 -0.40
N GLU A 66 -2.73 17.52 -1.31
CA GLU A 66 -2.30 18.03 -2.62
C GLU A 66 -3.27 19.06 -3.20
N ASP A 67 -2.72 20.10 -3.81
CA ASP A 67 -3.49 21.05 -4.58
C ASP A 67 -4.00 20.39 -5.88
N LEU A 68 -5.27 20.61 -6.19
CA LEU A 68 -5.90 20.15 -7.44
C LEU A 68 -6.09 21.29 -8.44
N ILE A 69 -6.48 22.47 -7.93
CA ILE A 69 -6.77 23.65 -8.73
C ILE A 69 -6.26 24.88 -7.96
N LYS A 70 -5.64 25.82 -8.67
CA LYS A 70 -5.44 27.20 -8.21
C LYS A 70 -6.35 28.12 -8.98
N PHE A 71 -6.94 29.10 -8.32
CA PHE A 71 -7.87 30.03 -8.93
C PHE A 71 -7.60 31.48 -8.50
N ASP A 72 -7.93 32.41 -9.39
CA ASP A 72 -7.87 33.85 -9.16
C ASP A 72 -9.28 34.44 -9.29
N LEU A 73 -9.77 35.06 -8.21
CA LEU A 73 -11.13 35.61 -8.16
C LEU A 73 -11.22 37.02 -8.77
N ARG A 74 -10.08 37.66 -9.11
CA ARG A 74 -10.03 38.98 -9.72
C ARG A 74 -10.36 38.92 -11.22
N ASP A 75 -9.87 37.87 -11.88
CA ASP A 75 -10.07 37.68 -13.34
C ASP A 75 -10.87 36.40 -13.66
N TYR A 76 -11.35 35.69 -12.59
CA TYR A 76 -12.14 34.47 -12.70
C TYR A 76 -11.44 33.34 -13.46
N THR A 77 -10.12 33.26 -13.33
CA THR A 77 -9.33 32.17 -13.91
C THR A 77 -9.12 31.00 -12.95
N ALA A 78 -8.98 29.81 -13.51
CA ALA A 78 -8.61 28.63 -12.75
C ALA A 78 -7.65 27.75 -13.58
N SER A 79 -6.67 27.16 -12.90
CA SER A 79 -5.70 26.28 -13.55
C SER A 79 -5.51 24.99 -12.73
N PRO A 80 -5.40 23.82 -13.38
CA PRO A 80 -5.12 22.58 -12.72
C PRO A 80 -3.69 22.58 -12.14
N VAL A 81 -3.52 21.93 -11.00
CA VAL A 81 -2.20 21.67 -10.38
C VAL A 81 -1.90 20.19 -10.51
N ILE A 82 -0.86 19.83 -11.26
CA ILE A 82 -0.41 18.46 -11.43
C ILE A 82 1.06 18.38 -11.03
N GLN A 83 1.32 17.79 -9.87
CA GLN A 83 2.67 17.52 -9.36
C GLN A 83 2.95 16.04 -9.51
N ALA A 84 3.81 15.67 -10.43
CA ALA A 84 4.15 14.28 -10.73
C ALA A 84 5.68 14.13 -10.88
N PRO A 85 6.43 14.13 -9.76
CA PRO A 85 7.88 13.96 -9.79
C PRO A 85 8.25 12.58 -10.38
N LYS A 86 9.41 12.51 -11.00
CA LYS A 86 10.00 11.24 -11.39
C LYS A 86 10.63 10.60 -10.16
N GLN A 87 10.10 9.49 -9.72
CA GLN A 87 10.53 8.83 -8.49
C GLN A 87 10.75 7.33 -8.68
N LEU A 88 11.61 6.76 -7.86
CA LEU A 88 11.92 5.34 -7.85
C LEU A 88 11.79 4.81 -6.43
N LEU A 89 10.91 3.83 -6.24
CA LEU A 89 10.69 3.15 -4.97
C LEU A 89 11.44 1.82 -4.99
N PHE A 90 12.55 1.74 -4.28
CA PHE A 90 13.38 0.54 -4.24
C PHE A 90 13.09 -0.29 -3.00
N GLY A 91 12.86 -1.59 -3.18
CA GLY A 91 12.67 -2.52 -2.08
C GLY A 91 11.22 -2.70 -1.62
N VAL A 92 10.24 -2.53 -2.52
CA VAL A 92 8.81 -2.62 -2.21
C VAL A 92 8.37 -4.08 -2.04
N HIS A 93 7.75 -4.43 -0.92
CA HIS A 93 7.26 -5.79 -0.67
C HIS A 93 6.02 -6.15 -1.52
N PRO A 94 5.79 -7.44 -1.86
CA PRO A 94 4.66 -7.90 -2.69
C PRO A 94 3.30 -7.38 -2.24
N TYR A 95 3.01 -7.41 -0.93
CA TYR A 95 1.74 -6.93 -0.39
C TYR A 95 1.53 -5.41 -0.59
N ASP A 96 2.59 -4.60 -0.66
CA ASP A 96 2.50 -3.17 -0.97
C ASP A 96 2.34 -2.96 -2.49
N ILE A 97 3.01 -3.73 -3.34
CA ILE A 97 2.77 -3.73 -4.80
C ILE A 97 1.32 -4.11 -5.09
N LYS A 98 0.80 -5.14 -4.43
CA LYS A 98 -0.60 -5.54 -4.56
C LYS A 98 -1.56 -4.42 -4.15
N ALA A 99 -1.24 -3.69 -3.09
CA ALA A 99 -2.02 -2.53 -2.67
C ALA A 99 -1.98 -1.39 -3.71
N ILE A 100 -0.83 -1.15 -4.34
CA ILE A 100 -0.70 -0.18 -5.44
C ILE A 100 -1.54 -0.61 -6.64
N ASN A 101 -1.49 -1.88 -7.04
CA ASN A 101 -2.28 -2.42 -8.15
C ASN A 101 -3.80 -2.28 -7.91
N GLN A 102 -4.26 -2.46 -6.66
CA GLN A 102 -5.66 -2.20 -6.30
C GLN A 102 -6.01 -0.71 -6.40
N LEU A 103 -5.09 0.17 -6.00
CA LEU A 103 -5.30 1.61 -6.15
C LEU A 103 -5.34 2.01 -7.63
N ASP A 104 -4.44 1.47 -8.47
CA ASP A 104 -4.43 1.71 -9.91
C ASP A 104 -5.81 1.41 -10.52
N GLN A 105 -6.37 0.22 -10.22
CA GLN A 105 -7.69 -0.17 -10.69
C GLN A 105 -8.82 0.75 -10.16
N LEU A 106 -8.78 1.10 -8.87
CA LEU A 106 -9.82 1.90 -8.24
C LEU A 106 -9.81 3.37 -8.70
N MET A 107 -8.63 3.93 -8.98
CA MET A 107 -8.47 5.31 -9.47
C MET A 107 -8.77 5.47 -10.97
N ASP A 108 -8.76 4.36 -11.72
CA ASP A 108 -9.16 4.32 -13.13
C ASP A 108 -10.67 4.03 -13.30
N MET A 109 -11.39 3.65 -12.23
CA MET A 109 -12.83 3.38 -12.29
C MET A 109 -13.66 4.66 -12.46
N GLY A 110 -14.43 4.74 -13.52
CA GLY A 110 -15.28 5.91 -13.82
C GLY A 110 -14.47 7.03 -14.43
N SER A 111 -14.28 8.14 -13.72
CA SER A 111 -13.41 9.24 -14.14
C SER A 111 -12.00 9.00 -13.61
N MET A 112 -11.03 8.87 -14.52
CA MET A 112 -9.63 8.69 -14.18
C MET A 112 -9.10 9.86 -13.34
N ASP A 113 -8.45 9.56 -12.24
CA ASP A 113 -7.74 10.54 -11.42
C ASP A 113 -6.41 10.92 -12.10
N VAL A 114 -6.38 12.07 -12.76
CA VAL A 114 -5.22 12.52 -13.55
C VAL A 114 -3.98 12.72 -12.67
N ASN A 115 -4.14 13.27 -11.46
CA ASN A 115 -3.01 13.52 -10.56
C ASN A 115 -2.38 12.20 -10.09
N TYR A 116 -3.21 11.25 -9.71
CA TYR A 116 -2.77 9.90 -9.35
C TYR A 116 -2.04 9.23 -10.53
N ARG A 117 -2.69 9.20 -11.69
CA ARG A 117 -2.17 8.52 -12.88
C ARG A 117 -0.82 9.08 -13.33
N LYS A 118 -0.67 10.41 -13.37
CA LYS A 118 0.60 11.04 -13.73
C LYS A 118 1.73 10.68 -12.77
N ARG A 119 1.46 10.62 -11.46
CA ARG A 119 2.47 10.14 -10.49
C ARG A 119 2.80 8.67 -10.70
N ARG A 120 1.78 7.85 -10.93
CA ARG A 120 1.99 6.40 -11.17
C ARG A 120 2.86 6.15 -12.41
N ASP A 121 2.58 6.85 -13.49
CA ASP A 121 3.33 6.74 -14.75
C ASP A 121 4.80 7.22 -14.60
N ASN A 122 5.05 8.16 -13.69
CA ASN A 122 6.39 8.69 -13.40
C ASN A 122 7.12 7.92 -12.28
N THR A 123 6.54 6.86 -11.74
CA THR A 123 7.12 6.11 -10.62
C THR A 123 7.59 4.74 -11.07
N VAL A 124 8.88 4.48 -10.89
CA VAL A 124 9.49 3.15 -10.99
C VAL A 124 9.27 2.40 -9.69
N VAL A 125 8.83 1.16 -9.76
CA VAL A 125 8.63 0.28 -8.61
C VAL A 125 9.57 -0.91 -8.69
N ILE A 126 10.51 -0.99 -7.75
CA ILE A 126 11.42 -2.13 -7.61
C ILE A 126 10.99 -2.94 -6.39
N GLY A 127 10.47 -4.14 -6.66
CA GLY A 127 10.04 -5.09 -5.66
C GLY A 127 11.21 -5.77 -4.95
N LEU A 128 10.97 -6.19 -3.71
CA LEU A 128 11.91 -6.96 -2.90
C LEU A 128 11.17 -8.06 -2.15
N GLU A 129 11.66 -9.29 -2.25
CA GLU A 129 11.16 -10.42 -1.46
C GLU A 129 11.40 -10.16 0.04
N PRO A 130 10.37 -10.23 0.92
CA PRO A 130 10.54 -9.99 2.35
C PRO A 130 11.34 -11.12 3.00
N LEU A 131 12.36 -10.77 3.79
CA LEU A 131 13.16 -11.70 4.59
C LEU A 131 12.60 -11.88 6.02
N ARG A 132 11.71 -10.98 6.45
CA ARG A 132 11.11 -10.98 7.79
C ARG A 132 9.61 -10.72 7.68
N VAL A 133 8.87 -11.34 8.58
CA VAL A 133 7.42 -11.18 8.68
C VAL A 133 7.10 -10.36 9.92
N ALA A 134 6.41 -9.24 9.75
CA ALA A 134 5.99 -8.42 10.88
C ALA A 134 5.02 -9.21 11.78
N GLU A 135 5.16 -9.07 13.10
CA GLU A 135 4.32 -9.77 14.10
C GLU A 135 2.81 -9.56 13.90
N THR A 136 2.44 -8.46 13.26
CA THR A 136 1.05 -8.09 13.01
C THR A 136 0.58 -8.41 11.58
N ALA A 137 1.49 -8.89 10.73
CA ALA A 137 1.18 -9.20 9.34
C ALA A 137 0.48 -10.58 9.19
N PHE A 138 -0.31 -10.70 8.11
CA PHE A 138 -0.96 -11.95 7.70
C PHE A 138 -1.17 -12.01 6.17
N TRP A 139 -0.28 -11.37 5.44
CA TRP A 139 -0.35 -11.23 3.98
C TRP A 139 -0.35 -12.59 3.24
N ALA A 140 0.31 -13.61 3.80
CA ALA A 140 0.27 -14.97 3.26
C ALA A 140 -1.15 -15.58 3.31
N GLY A 141 -1.94 -15.22 4.34
CA GLY A 141 -3.30 -15.72 4.53
C GLY A 141 -4.38 -15.01 3.68
N VAL A 142 -4.01 -13.97 2.92
CA VAL A 142 -4.96 -13.18 2.10
C VAL A 142 -4.48 -13.02 0.66
N ASN A 143 -3.72 -13.98 0.15
CA ASN A 143 -3.22 -14.00 -1.22
C ASN A 143 -2.45 -12.70 -1.60
N ALA A 144 -1.56 -12.23 -0.72
CA ALA A 144 -0.76 -11.04 -0.95
C ALA A 144 0.75 -11.27 -0.78
N SER A 145 1.18 -12.53 -0.92
CA SER A 145 2.58 -12.96 -0.90
C SER A 145 3.26 -12.83 -2.26
N GLU A 146 2.49 -12.86 -3.34
CA GLU A 146 2.99 -12.86 -4.70
C GLU A 146 2.32 -11.77 -5.53
N VAL A 147 3.04 -11.28 -6.53
CA VAL A 147 2.55 -10.33 -7.52
C VAL A 147 3.12 -10.66 -8.89
N ASP A 148 2.25 -10.63 -9.91
CA ASP A 148 2.63 -10.90 -11.29
C ASP A 148 2.91 -9.63 -12.09
N MET A 149 2.47 -8.47 -11.57
CA MET A 149 2.57 -7.18 -12.24
C MET A 149 2.63 -6.01 -11.25
N GLY A 150 2.84 -4.80 -11.77
CA GLY A 150 2.84 -3.55 -10.98
C GLY A 150 4.22 -3.18 -10.46
N TYR A 151 5.25 -3.87 -10.93
CA TYR A 151 6.67 -3.56 -10.66
C TYR A 151 7.46 -3.53 -11.98
N ASP A 152 8.58 -2.82 -11.97
CA ASP A 152 9.51 -2.77 -13.09
C ASP A 152 10.61 -3.84 -12.96
N LEU A 153 11.10 -4.05 -11.74
CA LEU A 153 12.04 -5.11 -11.38
C LEU A 153 11.57 -5.74 -10.06
N PHE A 154 11.82 -7.05 -9.90
CA PHE A 154 11.58 -7.74 -8.63
C PHE A 154 12.82 -8.47 -8.16
N TRP A 155 13.28 -8.16 -6.96
CA TRP A 155 14.53 -8.63 -6.39
C TRP A 155 14.30 -9.72 -5.35
N THR A 156 14.93 -10.86 -5.52
CA THR A 156 14.93 -11.96 -4.55
C THR A 156 16.37 -12.27 -4.15
N ARG A 157 16.66 -12.23 -2.86
CA ARG A 157 18.01 -12.56 -2.36
C ARG A 157 18.25 -14.05 -2.50
N ILE A 158 19.33 -14.44 -3.20
CA ILE A 158 19.68 -15.85 -3.46
C ILE A 158 20.96 -16.32 -2.75
N GLY A 159 21.57 -15.42 -1.98
CA GLY A 159 22.80 -15.70 -1.23
C GLY A 159 23.28 -14.48 -0.44
N PRO A 160 24.41 -14.56 0.28
CA PRO A 160 24.91 -13.50 1.15
C PRO A 160 25.14 -12.14 0.46
N GLY A 161 25.36 -12.12 -0.83
CA GLY A 161 25.64 -10.89 -1.58
C GLY A 161 25.08 -10.91 -2.99
N ALA A 162 24.09 -11.76 -3.31
CA ALA A 162 23.55 -11.91 -4.64
C ALA A 162 22.04 -11.86 -4.67
N PHE A 163 21.50 -11.24 -5.71
CA PHE A 163 20.08 -11.12 -5.98
C PHE A 163 19.74 -11.67 -7.36
N TYR A 164 18.67 -12.44 -7.42
CA TYR A 164 17.96 -12.75 -8.64
C TYR A 164 16.97 -11.61 -8.91
N VAL A 165 17.11 -10.97 -10.08
CA VAL A 165 16.32 -9.80 -10.47
C VAL A 165 15.45 -10.15 -11.65
N GLN A 166 14.16 -10.30 -11.42
CA GLN A 166 13.15 -10.57 -12.44
C GLN A 166 12.72 -9.25 -13.10
N VAL A 167 12.64 -9.25 -14.43
CA VAL A 167 12.13 -8.11 -15.21
C VAL A 167 10.61 -8.15 -15.25
N GLY A 168 9.97 -7.07 -14.82
CA GLY A 168 8.53 -6.88 -14.83
C GLY A 168 8.01 -5.97 -15.93
N SER A 169 8.88 -5.06 -16.46
CA SER A 169 8.53 -4.14 -17.54
C SER A 169 9.73 -3.89 -18.47
N GLY A 170 9.44 -3.42 -19.70
CA GLY A 170 10.52 -2.99 -20.62
C GLY A 170 11.34 -1.84 -20.04
N HIS A 171 10.73 -0.96 -19.27
CA HIS A 171 11.43 0.13 -18.58
C HIS A 171 12.38 -0.38 -17.49
N GLY A 172 11.98 -1.42 -16.74
CA GLY A 172 12.86 -2.09 -15.79
C GLY A 172 14.08 -2.72 -16.47
N GLU A 173 13.90 -3.32 -17.63
CA GLU A 173 15.01 -3.89 -18.44
C GLU A 173 15.97 -2.81 -18.91
N GLU A 174 15.46 -1.69 -19.41
CA GLU A 174 16.29 -0.53 -19.81
C GLU A 174 17.10 0.04 -18.64
N LEU A 175 16.52 0.11 -17.44
CA LEU A 175 17.21 0.58 -16.23
C LEU A 175 18.40 -0.32 -15.87
N LEU A 176 18.25 -1.63 -15.96
CA LEU A 176 19.34 -2.57 -15.69
C LEU A 176 20.47 -2.44 -16.72
N HIS A 177 20.12 -2.38 -18.01
CA HIS A 177 21.09 -2.32 -19.11
C HIS A 177 21.81 -0.98 -19.23
N ALA A 178 21.23 0.12 -18.74
CA ALA A 178 21.90 1.43 -18.71
C ALA A 178 23.25 1.39 -17.97
N ASN A 179 23.50 0.37 -17.17
CA ASN A 179 24.73 0.16 -16.40
C ASN A 179 25.75 -0.80 -17.00
N GLY A 180 25.46 -1.42 -18.15
CA GLY A 180 26.45 -2.10 -19.00
C GLY A 180 26.98 -3.44 -18.52
N LYS A 181 26.66 -3.97 -17.35
CA LYS A 181 27.23 -5.24 -16.84
C LYS A 181 26.22 -6.00 -15.93
N VAL A 182 25.06 -6.33 -16.44
CA VAL A 182 24.21 -7.33 -15.80
C VAL A 182 24.39 -8.67 -16.52
N VAL A 183 24.50 -9.74 -15.76
CA VAL A 183 24.63 -11.10 -16.26
C VAL A 183 23.26 -11.77 -16.21
N GLU A 184 22.86 -12.42 -17.29
CA GLU A 184 21.63 -13.18 -17.32
C GLU A 184 21.66 -14.29 -16.25
N ALA A 185 20.58 -14.43 -15.51
CA ALA A 185 20.51 -15.38 -14.41
C ALA A 185 20.46 -16.82 -14.91
N SER A 186 21.27 -17.66 -14.33
CA SER A 186 21.32 -19.10 -14.59
C SER A 186 20.07 -19.84 -14.09
N PRO A 187 19.77 -21.05 -14.61
CA PRO A 187 18.71 -21.90 -14.07
C PRO A 187 18.88 -22.22 -12.58
N ALA A 188 20.10 -22.33 -12.09
CA ALA A 188 20.40 -22.59 -10.68
C ALA A 188 20.03 -21.40 -9.78
N GLU A 189 20.28 -20.17 -10.24
CA GLU A 189 19.91 -18.95 -9.53
C GLU A 189 18.40 -18.74 -9.51
N LYS A 190 17.72 -19.06 -10.61
CA LYS A 190 16.26 -19.08 -10.67
C LYS A 190 15.66 -20.06 -9.65
N GLU A 191 16.23 -21.24 -9.54
CA GLU A 191 15.80 -22.25 -8.55
C GLU A 191 16.12 -21.82 -7.12
N ALA A 192 17.24 -21.11 -6.89
CA ALA A 192 17.56 -20.52 -5.60
C ALA A 192 16.53 -19.45 -5.20
N ALA A 193 16.08 -18.62 -6.14
CA ALA A 193 15.03 -17.64 -5.89
C ALA A 193 13.69 -18.29 -5.51
N ARG A 194 13.30 -19.37 -6.19
CA ARG A 194 12.10 -20.15 -5.84
C ARG A 194 12.19 -20.75 -4.45
N ARG A 195 13.34 -21.31 -4.09
CA ARG A 195 13.55 -21.83 -2.72
C ARG A 195 13.43 -20.73 -1.68
N MET A 196 14.05 -19.58 -1.91
CA MET A 196 13.94 -18.44 -0.99
C MET A 196 12.49 -18.00 -0.80
N HIS A 197 11.73 -17.87 -1.89
CA HIS A 197 10.30 -17.55 -1.81
C HIS A 197 9.52 -18.61 -0.99
N ALA A 198 9.77 -19.91 -1.22
CA ALA A 198 9.15 -20.98 -0.44
C ALA A 198 9.52 -20.92 1.05
N GLU A 199 10.76 -20.57 1.38
CA GLU A 199 11.20 -20.35 2.76
C GLU A 199 10.49 -19.15 3.40
N THR A 200 10.33 -18.05 2.67
CA THR A 200 9.56 -16.88 3.11
C THR A 200 8.11 -17.24 3.42
N LEU A 201 7.44 -18.00 2.54
CA LEU A 201 6.07 -18.49 2.78
C LEU A 201 6.00 -19.41 4.00
N LYS A 202 6.96 -20.31 4.16
CA LYS A 202 7.05 -21.18 5.35
C LYS A 202 7.25 -20.38 6.63
N ALA A 203 8.10 -19.36 6.60
CA ALA A 203 8.31 -18.46 7.73
C ALA A 203 7.06 -17.64 8.06
N ALA A 204 6.20 -17.35 7.05
CA ALA A 204 4.94 -16.62 7.20
C ALA A 204 3.75 -17.51 7.59
N ALA A 205 3.89 -18.84 7.61
CA ALA A 205 2.78 -19.78 7.81
C ALA A 205 2.00 -19.56 9.11
N TRP A 206 2.69 -19.16 10.20
CA TRP A 206 2.05 -18.84 11.49
C TRP A 206 1.07 -17.66 11.41
N SER A 207 1.27 -16.79 10.42
CA SER A 207 0.43 -15.60 10.21
C SER A 207 -0.80 -15.88 9.35
N SER A 208 -0.95 -17.07 8.79
CA SER A 208 -2.08 -17.47 7.93
C SER A 208 -3.41 -17.45 8.68
N LEU A 209 -4.49 -17.41 7.92
CA LEU A 209 -5.84 -17.61 8.46
C LEU A 209 -6.08 -19.10 8.72
N PRO A 210 -6.91 -19.49 9.70
CA PRO A 210 -7.29 -20.88 9.94
C PRO A 210 -8.36 -21.40 8.97
N PHE A 211 -8.67 -20.64 7.92
CA PHE A 211 -9.68 -20.94 6.91
C PHE A 211 -9.29 -20.29 5.57
N PRO A 212 -9.90 -20.72 4.44
CA PRO A 212 -9.63 -20.13 3.13
C PRO A 212 -10.05 -18.65 3.07
N TRP A 213 -9.18 -17.79 2.57
CA TRP A 213 -9.47 -16.35 2.45
C TRP A 213 -10.69 -16.05 1.56
N GLN A 214 -11.02 -16.97 0.64
CA GLN A 214 -12.19 -16.91 -0.25
C GLN A 214 -13.52 -16.91 0.52
N ASP A 215 -13.53 -17.37 1.76
CA ASP A 215 -14.72 -17.37 2.60
C ASP A 215 -14.95 -16.01 3.29
N ILE A 216 -13.93 -15.14 3.35
CA ILE A 216 -14.07 -13.82 3.98
C ILE A 216 -15.25 -13.02 3.42
N PRO A 217 -15.40 -12.85 2.07
CA PRO A 217 -16.53 -12.09 1.53
C PRO A 217 -17.90 -12.64 1.93
N LYS A 218 -18.04 -13.97 2.01
CA LYS A 218 -19.29 -14.66 2.34
C LYS A 218 -19.64 -14.45 3.83
N VAL A 219 -18.70 -14.73 4.75
CA VAL A 219 -18.95 -14.54 6.18
C VAL A 219 -19.14 -13.08 6.56
N MET A 220 -18.49 -12.15 5.85
CA MET A 220 -18.71 -10.72 6.05
C MET A 220 -20.12 -10.30 5.63
N GLU A 221 -20.64 -10.88 4.55
CA GLU A 221 -22.01 -10.66 4.09
C GLU A 221 -23.03 -11.24 5.06
N ALA A 222 -22.89 -12.52 5.44
CA ALA A 222 -23.76 -13.17 6.44
C ALA A 222 -23.77 -12.40 7.78
N GLY A 223 -22.60 -11.92 8.22
CA GLY A 223 -22.45 -11.16 9.45
C GLY A 223 -22.72 -9.64 9.35
N TYR A 224 -23.36 -9.14 8.28
CA TYR A 224 -23.52 -7.69 8.09
C TYR A 224 -24.22 -7.02 9.28
N ASP A 225 -25.28 -7.58 9.79
CA ASP A 225 -26.06 -7.03 10.93
C ASP A 225 -25.67 -7.64 12.29
N SER A 226 -24.52 -8.32 12.36
CA SER A 226 -24.02 -8.95 13.57
C SER A 226 -23.88 -7.97 14.76
N PRO A 227 -24.27 -8.38 15.97
CA PRO A 227 -23.98 -7.61 17.19
C PRO A 227 -22.49 -7.49 17.50
N LEU A 228 -21.64 -8.38 16.95
CA LEU A 228 -20.20 -8.34 17.12
C LEU A 228 -19.58 -6.99 16.71
N TRP A 229 -20.18 -6.27 15.75
CA TRP A 229 -19.73 -4.93 15.38
C TRP A 229 -19.78 -3.95 16.53
N ARG A 230 -20.85 -3.98 17.33
CA ARG A 230 -21.03 -3.12 18.50
C ARG A 230 -20.03 -3.49 19.60
N GLU A 231 -19.86 -4.78 19.87
CA GLU A 231 -18.93 -5.27 20.88
C GLU A 231 -17.50 -4.85 20.57
N ARG A 232 -17.04 -5.10 19.34
CA ARG A 232 -15.68 -4.74 18.93
C ARG A 232 -15.42 -3.24 18.92
N ALA A 233 -16.41 -2.44 18.57
CA ALA A 233 -16.26 -1.00 18.49
C ALA A 233 -16.32 -0.27 19.84
N LYS A 234 -16.65 -0.94 20.95
CA LYS A 234 -16.77 -0.30 22.29
C LYS A 234 -15.53 0.50 22.69
N LYS A 235 -14.35 0.05 22.31
CA LYS A 235 -13.07 0.71 22.60
C LYS A 235 -12.55 1.60 21.47
N CYS A 236 -13.33 1.79 20.39
CA CYS A 236 -12.90 2.56 19.25
C CYS A 236 -12.87 4.06 19.55
N LEU A 237 -11.70 4.68 19.40
CA LEU A 237 -11.52 6.12 19.59
C LEU A 237 -11.95 6.95 18.37
N SER A 238 -12.36 6.33 17.26
CA SER A 238 -12.67 7.00 15.98
C SER A 238 -11.58 7.94 15.47
N CYS A 239 -10.31 7.65 15.80
CA CYS A 239 -9.16 8.50 15.49
C CYS A 239 -8.66 8.41 14.03
N GLY A 240 -9.19 7.49 13.21
CA GLY A 240 -8.80 7.33 11.82
C GLY A 240 -7.41 6.71 11.56
N SER A 241 -6.53 6.53 12.55
CA SER A 241 -5.16 6.03 12.36
C SER A 241 -5.09 4.75 11.50
N CYS A 242 -6.03 3.81 11.71
CA CYS A 242 -6.11 2.58 10.93
C CYS A 242 -6.49 2.78 9.44
N ASN A 243 -7.06 3.91 9.06
CA ASN A 243 -7.30 4.30 7.67
C ASN A 243 -6.04 4.96 7.08
N LEU A 244 -5.43 5.87 7.81
CA LEU A 244 -4.30 6.66 7.33
C LEU A 244 -3.08 5.78 7.00
N VAL A 245 -2.77 4.79 7.87
CA VAL A 245 -1.66 3.84 7.61
C VAL A 245 -2.02 2.70 6.66
N CYS A 246 -3.26 2.61 6.19
CA CYS A 246 -3.66 1.52 5.32
C CYS A 246 -3.29 1.80 3.87
N PRO A 247 -2.52 0.91 3.20
CA PRO A 247 -2.07 1.13 1.83
C PRO A 247 -3.22 1.06 0.81
N THR A 248 -4.31 0.36 1.13
CA THR A 248 -5.50 0.21 0.26
C THR A 248 -6.65 1.14 0.63
N CYS A 249 -6.46 2.14 1.53
CA CYS A 249 -7.43 3.19 1.81
C CYS A 249 -7.13 4.41 0.96
N TYR A 250 -8.12 4.85 0.17
CA TYR A 250 -7.99 5.94 -0.81
C TYR A 250 -9.04 7.05 -0.62
N CYS A 251 -9.74 7.06 0.51
CA CYS A 251 -10.68 8.13 0.82
C CYS A 251 -9.94 9.44 1.06
N PHE A 252 -10.51 10.51 0.57
CA PHE A 252 -10.05 11.88 0.76
C PHE A 252 -11.24 12.83 0.94
N ASP A 253 -10.98 14.00 1.48
CA ASP A 253 -11.88 15.15 1.50
C ASP A 253 -11.36 16.20 0.52
N ILE A 254 -12.26 17.02 -0.04
CA ILE A 254 -11.95 18.14 -0.93
C ILE A 254 -12.35 19.42 -0.23
N GLN A 255 -11.42 20.37 -0.14
CA GLN A 255 -11.62 21.66 0.50
C GLN A 255 -11.19 22.80 -0.41
N ASP A 256 -11.81 23.95 -0.22
CA ASP A 256 -11.43 25.21 -0.85
C ASP A 256 -10.86 26.14 0.23
N GLU A 257 -9.73 26.76 -0.09
CA GLU A 257 -9.09 27.76 0.76
C GLU A 257 -8.88 29.03 -0.07
N VAL A 258 -9.21 30.18 0.51
CA VAL A 258 -9.06 31.49 -0.12
C VAL A 258 -8.15 32.33 0.75
N ASP A 259 -7.31 33.16 0.15
CA ASP A 259 -6.43 34.08 0.85
C ASP A 259 -7.21 35.15 1.64
N ASP A 260 -6.57 35.76 2.61
CA ASP A 260 -7.20 36.78 3.48
C ASP A 260 -7.77 38.00 2.72
N ARG A 261 -7.31 38.22 1.48
CA ARG A 261 -7.78 39.32 0.62
C ARG A 261 -8.93 38.90 -0.30
N LEU A 262 -9.35 37.64 -0.23
CA LEU A 262 -10.37 37.03 -1.10
C LEU A 262 -10.06 37.21 -2.60
N GLN A 263 -8.78 37.14 -2.97
CA GLN A 263 -8.34 37.38 -4.34
C GLN A 263 -7.90 36.10 -5.05
N THR A 264 -7.20 35.24 -4.30
CA THR A 264 -6.69 33.96 -4.86
C THR A 264 -7.03 32.82 -3.93
N GLY A 265 -7.07 31.62 -4.45
CA GLY A 265 -7.31 30.43 -3.64
C GLY A 265 -6.90 29.15 -4.30
N ARG A 266 -7.09 28.10 -3.57
CA ARG A 266 -6.82 26.73 -4.01
C ARG A 266 -7.96 25.79 -3.66
N ARG A 267 -8.20 24.83 -4.51
CA ARG A 267 -8.91 23.59 -4.18
C ARG A 267 -7.90 22.50 -3.97
N TYR A 268 -7.95 21.84 -2.81
CA TYR A 268 -7.04 20.77 -2.49
C TYR A 268 -7.80 19.57 -1.96
N ARG A 269 -7.16 18.40 -2.01
CA ARG A 269 -7.65 17.22 -1.32
C ARG A 269 -6.68 16.81 -0.21
N MET A 270 -7.23 16.23 0.84
CA MET A 270 -6.47 15.68 1.95
C MET A 270 -6.99 14.29 2.34
N TRP A 271 -6.11 13.43 2.87
CA TRP A 271 -6.54 12.11 3.30
C TRP A 271 -7.64 12.21 4.35
N ASP A 272 -8.67 11.43 4.13
CA ASP A 272 -9.76 11.24 5.07
C ASP A 272 -10.11 9.73 5.17
N GLY A 273 -11.10 9.35 5.94
CA GLY A 273 -11.41 7.93 6.08
C GLY A 273 -12.69 7.61 6.81
N CYS A 274 -13.23 6.44 6.46
CA CYS A 274 -14.49 5.94 6.96
C CYS A 274 -14.57 5.75 8.49
N MET A 275 -13.45 5.85 9.21
CA MET A 275 -13.41 5.79 10.68
C MET A 275 -13.53 7.16 11.33
N LEU A 276 -13.31 8.24 10.58
CA LEU A 276 -13.48 9.61 11.06
C LEU A 276 -14.96 9.99 11.07
N GLU A 277 -15.39 10.71 12.09
CA GLU A 277 -16.80 11.04 12.29
C GLU A 277 -17.32 11.99 11.19
N GLY A 278 -16.51 12.97 10.83
CA GLY A 278 -16.88 13.98 9.83
C GLY A 278 -17.04 13.44 8.41
N PHE A 279 -16.36 12.31 8.08
CA PHE A 279 -16.28 11.80 6.72
C PHE A 279 -17.63 11.51 6.03
N THR A 280 -18.68 11.22 6.80
CA THR A 280 -20.03 10.94 6.27
C THR A 280 -21.06 11.94 6.71
N ARG A 281 -20.64 13.09 7.24
CA ARG A 281 -21.51 14.21 7.56
C ARG A 281 -21.80 14.98 6.26
N ILE A 282 -23.05 15.32 6.08
CA ILE A 282 -23.54 16.12 4.94
C ILE A 282 -24.23 17.39 5.42
N ALA A 283 -24.66 18.23 4.50
CA ALA A 283 -25.44 19.42 4.80
C ALA A 283 -26.66 19.09 5.67
N GLY A 284 -27.01 19.99 6.61
CA GLY A 284 -28.07 19.75 7.59
C GLY A 284 -27.64 18.88 8.77
N ASP A 285 -26.34 18.71 8.98
CA ASP A 285 -25.72 17.94 10.10
C ASP A 285 -26.12 16.46 10.17
N HIS A 286 -26.65 15.92 9.08
CA HIS A 286 -26.95 14.49 8.99
C HIS A 286 -25.68 13.67 8.76
N ASN A 287 -25.50 12.58 9.53
CA ASN A 287 -24.36 11.69 9.41
C ASN A 287 -24.81 10.25 9.16
N PHE A 288 -24.49 9.69 8.00
CA PHE A 288 -24.87 8.31 7.61
C PHE A 288 -24.22 7.23 8.50
N ARG A 289 -23.14 7.54 9.21
CA ARG A 289 -22.43 6.63 10.10
C ARG A 289 -22.03 7.31 11.41
N GLU A 290 -23.04 7.82 12.11
CA GLU A 290 -22.90 8.57 13.36
C GLU A 290 -22.21 7.75 14.46
N ARG A 291 -22.55 6.47 14.59
CA ARG A 291 -22.04 5.62 15.68
C ARG A 291 -20.70 4.96 15.31
N PRO A 292 -19.74 4.84 16.26
CA PRO A 292 -18.44 4.21 16.01
C PRO A 292 -18.54 2.80 15.42
N TRP A 293 -19.53 1.99 15.85
CA TRP A 293 -19.70 0.64 15.34
C TRP A 293 -20.13 0.61 13.85
N GLN A 294 -20.90 1.59 13.38
CA GLN A 294 -21.29 1.70 11.96
C GLN A 294 -20.06 2.00 11.10
N ARG A 295 -19.17 2.89 11.57
CA ARG A 295 -17.89 3.19 10.90
C ARG A 295 -16.96 1.99 10.90
N TYR A 296 -16.89 1.29 12.05
CA TYR A 296 -16.10 0.06 12.20
C TYR A 296 -16.58 -1.03 11.24
N ARG A 297 -17.89 -1.33 11.22
CA ARG A 297 -18.50 -2.25 10.26
C ARG A 297 -18.16 -1.88 8.83
N HIS A 298 -18.41 -0.64 8.43
CA HIS A 298 -18.13 -0.18 7.06
C HIS A 298 -16.67 -0.39 6.67
N ARG A 299 -15.74 -0.07 7.57
CA ARG A 299 -14.32 -0.30 7.32
C ARG A 299 -14.03 -1.77 6.98
N TYR A 300 -14.54 -2.70 7.77
CA TYR A 300 -14.27 -4.12 7.56
C TYR A 300 -15.04 -4.71 6.37
N MET A 301 -16.25 -4.24 6.13
CA MET A 301 -16.98 -4.56 4.90
C MET A 301 -16.21 -4.12 3.65
N ARG A 302 -15.59 -2.93 3.67
CA ARG A 302 -14.71 -2.54 2.56
C ARG A 302 -13.49 -3.45 2.41
N LYS A 303 -12.95 -3.96 3.51
CA LYS A 303 -11.75 -4.82 3.47
C LYS A 303 -12.05 -6.26 3.08
N GLY A 304 -13.18 -6.78 3.49
CA GLY A 304 -13.53 -8.19 3.30
C GLY A 304 -14.59 -8.46 2.21
N LYS A 305 -15.36 -7.46 1.79
CA LYS A 305 -16.49 -7.66 0.86
C LYS A 305 -16.53 -6.65 -0.28
N TYR A 306 -16.69 -5.34 -0.01
CA TYR A 306 -17.03 -4.38 -1.06
C TYR A 306 -15.94 -4.20 -2.12
N ILE A 307 -14.68 -4.30 -1.76
CA ILE A 307 -13.58 -4.28 -2.75
C ILE A 307 -13.53 -5.60 -3.49
N PHE A 308 -13.78 -6.71 -2.80
CA PHE A 308 -13.86 -8.02 -3.44
C PHE A 308 -14.94 -8.06 -4.53
N ASP A 309 -16.12 -7.53 -4.27
CA ASP A 309 -17.19 -7.46 -5.26
C ASP A 309 -16.84 -6.63 -6.51
N LYS A 310 -15.91 -5.70 -6.36
CA LYS A 310 -15.46 -4.83 -7.46
C LYS A 310 -14.28 -5.41 -8.24
N LEU A 311 -13.31 -5.99 -7.54
CA LEU A 311 -12.00 -6.34 -8.11
C LEU A 311 -11.72 -7.85 -8.11
N GLY A 312 -12.55 -8.67 -7.45
CA GLY A 312 -12.26 -10.10 -7.21
C GLY A 312 -11.15 -10.35 -6.17
N GLU A 313 -10.68 -9.29 -5.50
CA GLU A 313 -9.61 -9.33 -4.51
C GLU A 313 -10.02 -8.67 -3.20
N LEU A 314 -9.51 -9.19 -2.07
CA LEU A 314 -9.77 -8.57 -0.77
C LEU A 314 -9.18 -7.16 -0.71
N GLY A 315 -9.93 -6.21 -0.16
CA GLY A 315 -9.45 -4.85 0.10
C GLY A 315 -8.42 -4.77 1.26
N CYS A 316 -7.95 -5.90 1.74
CA CYS A 316 -6.93 -6.04 2.78
C CYS A 316 -5.77 -6.91 2.29
N VAL A 317 -4.58 -6.35 2.21
CA VAL A 317 -3.36 -7.07 1.82
C VAL A 317 -2.59 -7.67 3.01
N GLY A 318 -3.19 -7.72 4.19
CA GLY A 318 -2.59 -8.38 5.37
C GLY A 318 -1.30 -7.77 5.90
N CYS A 319 -0.95 -6.53 5.56
CA CYS A 319 0.33 -5.92 5.93
C CYS A 319 0.53 -5.66 7.44
N GLY A 320 -0.55 -5.59 8.25
CA GLY A 320 -0.45 -5.41 9.71
C GLY A 320 -0.31 -3.96 10.21
N ARG A 321 -0.14 -2.95 9.36
CA ARG A 321 0.04 -1.53 9.77
C ARG A 321 -1.08 -1.03 10.68
N CYS A 322 -2.33 -1.34 10.37
CA CYS A 322 -3.47 -0.89 11.16
C CYS A 322 -3.49 -1.46 12.58
N VAL A 323 -2.93 -2.65 12.80
CA VAL A 323 -2.77 -3.25 14.13
C VAL A 323 -1.74 -2.45 14.94
N ARG A 324 -0.58 -2.13 14.34
CA ARG A 324 0.48 -1.33 14.97
C ARG A 324 0.01 0.09 15.31
N ALA A 325 -0.77 0.72 14.43
CA ALA A 325 -1.22 2.09 14.59
C ALA A 325 -2.41 2.26 15.54
N CYS A 326 -3.10 1.18 15.90
CA CYS A 326 -4.31 1.27 16.71
C CYS A 326 -4.00 1.34 18.20
N THR A 327 -4.12 2.52 18.81
CA THR A 327 -3.95 2.74 20.24
C THR A 327 -4.89 1.86 21.09
N ALA A 328 -6.13 1.69 20.63
CA ALA A 328 -7.13 0.84 21.30
C ALA A 328 -6.94 -0.68 21.03
N ARG A 329 -5.98 -1.06 20.17
CA ARG A 329 -5.65 -2.44 19.79
C ARG A 329 -6.81 -3.27 19.23
N ILE A 330 -7.79 -2.62 18.61
CA ILE A 330 -8.97 -3.28 18.04
C ILE A 330 -8.94 -3.37 16.51
N ALA A 331 -8.08 -2.61 15.84
CA ALA A 331 -7.98 -2.60 14.38
C ALA A 331 -7.15 -3.79 13.86
N ASN A 332 -7.60 -5.01 14.16
CA ASN A 332 -6.96 -6.24 13.74
C ASN A 332 -7.85 -7.00 12.72
N PRO A 333 -7.59 -6.87 11.39
CA PRO A 333 -8.40 -7.56 10.39
C PRO A 333 -8.36 -9.07 10.50
N LYS A 334 -7.21 -9.68 10.79
CA LYS A 334 -7.10 -11.13 11.01
C LYS A 334 -8.08 -11.60 12.09
N ALA A 335 -8.06 -10.95 13.25
CA ALA A 335 -8.94 -11.30 14.36
C ALA A 335 -10.43 -11.08 14.03
N VAL A 336 -10.77 -10.02 13.28
CA VAL A 336 -12.16 -9.78 12.85
C VAL A 336 -12.62 -10.86 11.88
N PHE A 337 -11.84 -11.15 10.85
CA PHE A 337 -12.20 -12.17 9.86
C PHE A 337 -12.32 -13.55 10.49
N THR A 338 -11.43 -13.91 11.42
CA THR A 338 -11.50 -15.19 12.15
C THR A 338 -12.76 -15.29 13.01
N GLU A 339 -13.09 -14.24 13.77
CA GLU A 339 -14.29 -14.26 14.60
C GLU A 339 -15.58 -14.34 13.77
N PHE A 340 -15.64 -13.62 12.64
CA PHE A 340 -16.79 -13.68 11.75
C PHE A 340 -16.88 -15.04 11.04
N TRP A 341 -15.76 -15.64 10.66
CA TRP A 341 -15.75 -16.98 10.11
C TRP A 341 -16.27 -18.00 11.13
N GLU A 342 -15.80 -17.96 12.38
CA GLU A 342 -16.29 -18.86 13.43
C GLU A 342 -17.81 -18.67 13.68
N ALA A 343 -18.30 -17.45 13.65
CA ALA A 343 -19.70 -17.17 13.90
C ALA A 343 -20.63 -17.57 12.74
N TYR A 344 -20.17 -17.47 11.49
CA TYR A 344 -21.03 -17.56 10.31
C TYR A 344 -20.61 -18.64 9.30
N LYS A 345 -19.59 -19.49 9.58
CA LYS A 345 -19.12 -20.54 8.67
C LYS A 345 -20.17 -21.57 8.28
N ASN A 346 -21.20 -21.76 9.07
CA ASN A 346 -22.31 -22.68 8.78
C ASN A 346 -23.44 -22.02 7.95
N GLU A 347 -23.32 -20.73 7.65
CA GLU A 347 -24.30 -19.97 6.87
C GLU A 347 -23.82 -19.67 5.43
N ILE A 348 -22.62 -20.15 5.03
CA ILE A 348 -21.97 -19.84 3.74
C ILE A 348 -21.81 -21.06 2.83
#